data_760b17984fd027432c758dcca6154d0c
#
_entry.id   760b17984fd027432c758dcca6154d0c
#
_cell.length_a   1.000
_cell.length_b   1.000
_cell.length_c   1.000
_cell.angle_alpha   90.00
_cell.angle_beta   90.00
_cell.angle_gamma   90.00
#
_symmetry.space_group_name_H-M   'P 1'
#
loop_
_entity.id
_entity.type
_entity.pdbx_description
1 polymer ?
#
loop_
_entity_poly.entity_id
_entity_poly.type
_entity_poly.pdbx_seq_one_letter_code
_entity_poly.pdbx_strand_id
1 'polypeptide(L)'
;MKYLIGIAAIGGALFMAVPGGILVWMGLRSVMHGLASSHWPTVAGVVLRAGMTEDQAKGVGTKNTYKFYSTKLEFRYQVDGRDYTTETVQFGRAIGSGDISSEAVLALRYPAGTKATVFYHPHDPALAAIKPGVHTDVAWYLCGGAVLILFGVFVVLGYLAMERDLALTTYITP
;
A
#
# COMPACT_ATOMS: atom_id res chain seq x y z
N MET A 1 34.45 19.19 -2.61
CA MET A 1 33.17 19.49 -3.23
C MET A 1 32.58 18.28 -3.97
N LYS A 2 33.34 17.55 -4.81
CA LYS A 2 32.88 16.34 -5.55
C LYS A 2 32.29 15.25 -4.65
N TYR A 3 32.98 14.90 -3.56
CA TYR A 3 32.49 13.87 -2.61
C TYR A 3 31.14 14.22 -1.92
N LEU A 4 30.92 15.51 -1.64
CA LEU A 4 29.67 15.97 -1.05
C LEU A 4 28.49 15.83 -2.02
N ILE A 5 28.71 16.10 -3.30
CA ILE A 5 27.69 15.93 -4.35
C ILE A 5 27.38 14.43 -4.53
N GLY A 6 28.41 13.56 -4.53
CA GLY A 6 28.22 12.12 -4.62
C GLY A 6 27.44 11.55 -3.44
N ILE A 7 27.77 11.96 -2.22
CA ILE A 7 27.03 11.55 -1.00
C ILE A 7 25.57 12.03 -1.07
N ALA A 8 25.33 13.27 -1.54
CA ALA A 8 23.99 13.81 -1.70
C ALA A 8 23.18 13.05 -2.77
N ALA A 9 23.80 12.70 -3.91
CA ALA A 9 23.14 11.93 -4.96
C ALA A 9 22.77 10.51 -4.50
N ILE A 10 23.70 9.81 -3.84
CA ILE A 10 23.46 8.47 -3.28
C ILE A 10 22.42 8.53 -2.17
N GLY A 11 22.53 9.51 -1.26
CA GLY A 11 21.54 9.70 -0.18
C GLY A 11 20.14 9.99 -0.72
N GLY A 12 20.02 10.84 -1.73
CA GLY A 12 18.77 11.14 -2.41
C GLY A 12 18.18 9.92 -3.13
N ALA A 13 19.01 9.14 -3.80
CA ALA A 13 18.57 7.89 -4.45
C ALA A 13 18.07 6.85 -3.44
N LEU A 14 18.78 6.64 -2.34
CA LEU A 14 18.35 5.73 -1.27
C LEU A 14 17.07 6.21 -0.61
N PHE A 15 16.93 7.53 -0.38
CA PHE A 15 15.70 8.13 0.17
C PHE A 15 14.46 7.85 -0.69
N MET A 16 14.63 7.71 -2.00
CA MET A 16 13.53 7.34 -2.91
C MET A 16 13.38 5.83 -3.10
N ALA A 17 14.49 5.10 -3.20
CA ALA A 17 14.48 3.67 -3.47
C ALA A 17 13.93 2.84 -2.29
N VAL A 18 14.22 3.24 -1.05
CA VAL A 18 13.76 2.49 0.14
C VAL A 18 12.23 2.52 0.27
N PRO A 19 11.55 3.68 0.29
CA PRO A 19 10.08 3.69 0.32
C PRO A 19 9.47 3.06 -0.93
N GLY A 20 10.10 3.24 -2.12
CA GLY A 20 9.67 2.56 -3.34
C GLY A 20 9.71 1.04 -3.21
N GLY A 21 10.78 0.49 -2.66
CA GLY A 21 10.91 -0.95 -2.39
C GLY A 21 9.87 -1.47 -1.40
N ILE A 22 9.58 -0.72 -0.35
CA ILE A 22 8.54 -1.05 0.63
C ILE A 22 7.17 -1.11 -0.05
N LEU A 23 6.83 -0.12 -0.87
CA LEU A 23 5.55 -0.10 -1.59
C LEU A 23 5.41 -1.29 -2.54
N VAL A 24 6.44 -1.60 -3.32
CA VAL A 24 6.45 -2.78 -4.21
C VAL A 24 6.27 -4.06 -3.41
N TRP A 25 6.99 -4.22 -2.30
CA TRP A 25 6.87 -5.40 -1.44
C TRP A 25 5.46 -5.55 -0.85
N MET A 26 4.85 -4.45 -0.36
CA MET A 26 3.47 -4.45 0.13
C MET A 26 2.48 -4.82 -0.98
N GLY A 27 2.66 -4.26 -2.18
CA GLY A 27 1.85 -4.58 -3.35
C GLY A 27 1.95 -6.06 -3.74
N LEU A 28 3.16 -6.60 -3.86
CA LEU A 28 3.38 -8.01 -4.19
C LEU A 28 2.80 -8.95 -3.13
N ARG A 29 3.00 -8.66 -1.86
CA ARG A 29 2.40 -9.43 -0.77
C ARG A 29 0.87 -9.44 -0.86
N SER A 30 0.26 -8.29 -1.13
CA SER A 30 -1.20 -8.17 -1.31
C SER A 30 -1.70 -8.98 -2.52
N VAL A 31 -0.95 -8.99 -3.63
CA VAL A 31 -1.26 -9.81 -4.80
C VAL A 31 -1.20 -11.29 -4.45
N MET A 32 -0.13 -11.74 -3.80
CA MET A 32 0.04 -13.16 -3.42
C MET A 32 -1.09 -13.64 -2.52
N HIS A 33 -1.40 -12.91 -1.45
CA HIS A 33 -2.50 -13.27 -0.55
C HIS A 33 -3.86 -13.14 -1.23
N GLY A 34 -4.06 -12.12 -2.05
CA GLY A 34 -5.30 -11.94 -2.79
C GLY A 34 -5.58 -13.08 -3.77
N LEU A 35 -4.59 -13.49 -4.58
CA LEU A 35 -4.75 -14.61 -5.50
C LEU A 35 -4.97 -15.94 -4.76
N ALA A 36 -4.23 -16.17 -3.69
CA ALA A 36 -4.38 -17.37 -2.86
C ALA A 36 -5.75 -17.43 -2.18
N SER A 37 -6.31 -16.28 -1.77
CA SER A 37 -7.54 -16.20 -0.99
C SER A 37 -8.77 -16.76 -1.72
N SER A 38 -8.75 -16.86 -3.04
CA SER A 38 -9.83 -17.48 -3.82
C SER A 38 -9.98 -18.99 -3.58
N HIS A 39 -8.92 -19.63 -3.07
CA HIS A 39 -8.88 -21.06 -2.75
C HIS A 39 -8.91 -21.34 -1.24
N TRP A 40 -9.05 -20.30 -0.42
CA TRP A 40 -9.06 -20.44 1.03
C TRP A 40 -10.38 -21.04 1.54
N PRO A 41 -10.33 -21.81 2.62
CA PRO A 41 -11.53 -22.25 3.31
C PRO A 41 -12.34 -21.06 3.80
N THR A 42 -13.65 -21.29 3.94
CA THR A 42 -14.61 -20.26 4.36
C THR A 42 -15.26 -20.60 5.67
N VAL A 43 -15.61 -19.58 6.43
CA VAL A 43 -16.35 -19.69 7.67
C VAL A 43 -17.39 -18.56 7.77
N ALA A 44 -18.48 -18.80 8.50
CA ALA A 44 -19.42 -17.74 8.81
C ALA A 44 -18.84 -16.81 9.87
N GLY A 45 -18.82 -15.51 9.55
CA GLY A 45 -18.44 -14.45 10.47
C GLY A 45 -19.60 -13.49 10.69
N VAL A 46 -19.43 -12.61 11.68
CA VAL A 46 -20.39 -11.55 12.03
C VAL A 46 -19.66 -10.22 12.06
N VAL A 47 -20.28 -9.20 11.48
CA VAL A 47 -19.79 -7.81 11.53
C VAL A 47 -19.94 -7.31 12.96
N LEU A 48 -18.82 -7.01 13.64
CA LEU A 48 -18.84 -6.41 14.97
C LEU A 48 -19.06 -4.91 14.90
N ARG A 49 -18.31 -4.26 13.99
CA ARG A 49 -18.36 -2.82 13.79
C ARG A 49 -18.42 -2.50 12.31
N ALA A 50 -19.28 -1.54 11.99
CA ALA A 50 -19.30 -0.90 10.70
C ALA A 50 -19.37 0.62 10.96
N GLY A 51 -18.39 1.35 10.49
CA GLY A 51 -18.36 2.79 10.65
C GLY A 51 -17.56 3.46 9.57
N MET A 52 -17.97 4.65 9.20
CA MET A 52 -17.22 5.53 8.31
C MET A 52 -16.56 6.62 9.14
N THR A 53 -15.28 6.83 8.93
CA THR A 53 -14.51 7.89 9.56
C THR A 53 -14.12 8.91 8.50
N GLU A 54 -14.31 10.19 8.80
CA GLU A 54 -13.75 11.28 8.02
C GLU A 54 -12.41 11.67 8.65
N ASP A 55 -11.35 11.52 7.90
CA ASP A 55 -10.02 11.95 8.29
C ASP A 55 -9.59 13.14 7.43
N GLN A 56 -8.72 13.99 7.97
CA GLN A 56 -8.23 15.18 7.29
C GLN A 56 -6.72 15.13 7.21
N ALA A 57 -6.18 15.31 6.01
CA ALA A 57 -4.76 15.49 5.79
C ALA A 57 -4.47 16.92 5.29
N LYS A 58 -3.47 17.55 5.87
CA LYS A 58 -2.94 18.81 5.34
C LYS A 58 -1.95 18.50 4.24
N GLY A 59 -2.12 19.16 3.09
CA GLY A 59 -1.14 19.05 2.01
C GLY A 59 0.21 19.64 2.43
N VAL A 60 1.28 18.94 2.07
CA VAL A 60 2.65 19.39 2.34
C VAL A 60 2.91 20.69 1.56
N GLY A 61 3.27 21.76 2.28
CA GLY A 61 3.56 23.07 1.68
C GLY A 61 2.34 23.88 1.24
N THR A 62 1.11 23.44 1.54
CA THR A 62 -0.12 24.16 1.21
C THR A 62 -1.00 24.39 2.45
N LYS A 63 -1.87 25.39 2.38
CA LYS A 63 -2.91 25.61 3.40
C LYS A 63 -4.16 24.73 3.17
N ASN A 64 -4.16 23.95 2.10
CA ASN A 64 -5.32 23.13 1.74
C ASN A 64 -5.41 21.88 2.64
N THR A 65 -6.58 21.65 3.17
CA THR A 65 -6.94 20.45 3.90
C THR A 65 -7.74 19.54 2.97
N TYR A 66 -7.29 18.33 2.82
CA TYR A 66 -7.98 17.30 2.03
C TYR A 66 -8.73 16.39 2.99
N LYS A 67 -10.00 16.17 2.71
CA LYS A 67 -10.82 15.18 3.42
C LYS A 67 -10.74 13.86 2.71
N PHE A 68 -10.52 12.80 3.44
CA PHE A 68 -10.64 11.45 2.93
C PHE A 68 -11.50 10.62 3.89
N TYR A 69 -12.18 9.66 3.31
CA TYR A 69 -13.13 8.82 4.03
C TYR A 69 -12.59 7.41 4.09
N SER A 70 -12.69 6.78 5.24
CA SER A 70 -12.31 5.38 5.41
C SER A 70 -13.43 4.62 6.10
N THR A 71 -13.75 3.45 5.57
CA THR A 71 -14.69 2.54 6.21
C THR A 71 -13.92 1.57 7.09
N LYS A 72 -14.19 1.60 8.39
CA LYS A 72 -13.69 0.61 9.35
C LYS A 72 -14.73 -0.46 9.52
N LEU A 73 -14.42 -1.65 9.06
CA LEU A 73 -15.23 -2.84 9.23
C LEU A 73 -14.45 -3.85 10.05
N GLU A 74 -15.02 -4.34 11.12
CA GLU A 74 -14.43 -5.39 11.95
C GLU A 74 -15.34 -6.61 11.93
N PHE A 75 -14.81 -7.76 11.55
CA PHE A 75 -15.51 -9.02 11.44
C PHE A 75 -14.96 -10.01 12.45
N ARG A 76 -15.82 -10.68 13.20
CA ARG A 76 -15.49 -11.81 14.07
C ARG A 76 -15.91 -13.11 13.42
N TYR A 77 -15.04 -14.10 13.51
CA TYR A 77 -15.30 -15.47 13.03
C TYR A 77 -14.58 -16.46 13.94
N GLN A 78 -14.99 -17.72 13.87
CA GLN A 78 -14.44 -18.79 14.71
C GLN A 78 -13.85 -19.88 13.82
N VAL A 79 -12.61 -20.28 14.10
CA VAL A 79 -11.93 -21.41 13.44
C VAL A 79 -11.42 -22.34 14.54
N ASP A 80 -11.75 -23.62 14.45
CA ASP A 80 -11.36 -24.67 15.40
C ASP A 80 -11.61 -24.29 16.88
N GLY A 81 -12.75 -23.65 17.15
CA GLY A 81 -13.16 -23.22 18.49
C GLY A 81 -12.46 -21.97 19.02
N ARG A 82 -11.61 -21.31 18.23
CA ARG A 82 -10.95 -20.04 18.58
C ARG A 82 -11.56 -18.88 17.83
N ASP A 83 -11.75 -17.77 18.54
CA ASP A 83 -12.25 -16.53 17.96
C ASP A 83 -11.12 -15.72 17.34
N TYR A 84 -11.38 -15.20 16.15
CA TYR A 84 -10.50 -14.31 15.38
C TYR A 84 -11.28 -13.09 14.93
N THR A 85 -10.54 -12.01 14.67
CA THR A 85 -11.11 -10.79 14.09
C THR A 85 -10.27 -10.38 12.87
N THR A 86 -10.91 -9.78 11.86
CA THR A 86 -10.24 -9.19 10.71
C THR A 86 -10.92 -7.89 10.30
N GLU A 87 -10.12 -6.93 9.85
CA GLU A 87 -10.59 -5.68 9.23
C GLU A 87 -10.41 -5.71 7.70
N THR A 88 -9.81 -6.76 7.17
CA THR A 88 -9.49 -6.87 5.75
C THR A 88 -10.75 -7.22 4.96
N VAL A 89 -11.23 -6.27 4.17
CA VAL A 89 -12.34 -6.51 3.24
C VAL A 89 -11.83 -7.27 2.01
N GLN A 90 -10.74 -6.80 1.41
CA GLN A 90 -10.09 -7.42 0.25
C GLN A 90 -8.62 -7.04 0.23
N PHE A 91 -7.74 -7.93 -0.18
CA PHE A 91 -6.32 -7.66 -0.27
C PHE A 91 -6.00 -6.61 -1.33
N GLY A 92 -5.05 -5.72 -1.01
CA GLY A 92 -4.62 -4.64 -1.90
C GLY A 92 -5.53 -3.41 -1.93
N ARG A 93 -6.61 -3.38 -1.14
CA ARG A 93 -7.43 -2.18 -0.98
C ARG A 93 -6.64 -1.10 -0.22
N ALA A 94 -6.64 0.13 -0.75
CA ALA A 94 -6.05 1.26 -0.06
C ALA A 94 -6.86 1.63 1.19
N ILE A 95 -6.18 2.18 2.20
CA ILE A 95 -6.82 2.70 3.41
C ILE A 95 -7.34 4.11 3.10
N GLY A 96 -8.66 4.23 3.02
CA GLY A 96 -9.34 5.48 2.71
C GLY A 96 -9.36 5.79 1.21
N SER A 97 -10.43 6.38 0.77
CA SER A 97 -10.58 6.90 -0.59
C SER A 97 -11.05 8.36 -0.53
N GLY A 98 -10.75 9.12 -1.57
CA GLY A 98 -11.35 10.45 -1.76
C GLY A 98 -12.83 10.39 -2.13
N ASP A 99 -13.33 9.20 -2.45
CA ASP A 99 -14.71 8.97 -2.85
C ASP A 99 -15.55 8.44 -1.68
N ILE A 100 -16.34 9.36 -1.10
CA ILE A 100 -17.28 9.06 -0.03
C ILE A 100 -18.32 8.02 -0.43
N SER A 101 -18.70 7.97 -1.72
CA SER A 101 -19.78 7.09 -2.19
C SER A 101 -19.37 5.63 -2.12
N SER A 102 -18.15 5.29 -2.49
CA SER A 102 -17.63 3.92 -2.43
C SER A 102 -17.49 3.43 -0.98
N GLU A 103 -17.07 4.28 -0.07
CA GLU A 103 -16.96 3.98 1.36
C GLU A 103 -18.34 3.84 2.02
N ALA A 104 -19.29 4.72 1.70
CA ALA A 104 -20.63 4.65 2.20
C ALA A 104 -21.36 3.36 1.74
N VAL A 105 -21.23 2.99 0.47
CA VAL A 105 -21.80 1.74 -0.07
C VAL A 105 -21.22 0.53 0.65
N LEU A 106 -19.93 0.54 0.98
CA LEU A 106 -19.32 -0.55 1.72
C LEU A 106 -19.85 -0.65 3.14
N ALA A 107 -19.97 0.47 3.86
CA ALA A 107 -20.54 0.51 5.21
C ALA A 107 -22.00 0.05 5.25
N LEU A 108 -22.80 0.50 4.26
CA LEU A 108 -24.21 0.09 4.13
C LEU A 108 -24.38 -1.39 3.78
N ARG A 109 -23.43 -1.97 3.04
CA ARG A 109 -23.48 -3.39 2.65
C ARG A 109 -23.23 -4.33 3.84
N TYR A 110 -22.48 -3.88 4.83
CA TYR A 110 -22.08 -4.67 6.00
C TYR A 110 -22.44 -3.97 7.31
N PRO A 111 -23.72 -3.77 7.62
CA PRO A 111 -24.12 -3.20 8.92
C PRO A 111 -23.74 -4.14 10.06
N ALA A 112 -23.50 -3.58 11.25
CA ALA A 112 -23.17 -4.35 12.44
C ALA A 112 -24.23 -5.43 12.71
N GLY A 113 -23.80 -6.62 13.12
CA GLY A 113 -24.65 -7.79 13.33
C GLY A 113 -24.93 -8.62 12.07
N THR A 114 -24.57 -8.13 10.88
CA THR A 114 -24.77 -8.89 9.63
C THR A 114 -23.82 -10.09 9.56
N LYS A 115 -24.32 -11.22 9.06
CA LYS A 115 -23.50 -12.39 8.76
C LYS A 115 -22.75 -12.17 7.45
N ALA A 116 -21.47 -12.50 7.43
CA ALA A 116 -20.63 -12.45 6.24
C ALA A 116 -19.80 -13.74 6.13
N THR A 117 -19.50 -14.13 4.90
CA THR A 117 -18.55 -15.22 4.66
C THR A 117 -17.13 -14.68 4.76
N VAL A 118 -16.30 -15.32 5.57
CA VAL A 118 -14.89 -14.97 5.77
C VAL A 118 -14.02 -16.05 5.13
N PHE A 119 -13.08 -15.64 4.29
CA PHE A 119 -12.05 -16.49 3.71
C PHE A 119 -10.80 -16.38 4.57
N TYR A 120 -10.34 -17.47 5.15
CA TYR A 120 -9.19 -17.47 6.06
C TYR A 120 -8.05 -18.35 5.56
N HIS A 121 -6.82 -17.96 5.88
CA HIS A 121 -5.65 -18.73 5.48
C HIS A 121 -5.55 -20.02 6.31
N PRO A 122 -5.38 -21.21 5.69
CA PRO A 122 -5.47 -22.49 6.38
C PRO A 122 -4.42 -22.70 7.47
N HIS A 123 -3.22 -22.10 7.33
CA HIS A 123 -2.13 -22.21 8.30
C HIS A 123 -2.01 -21.00 9.25
N ASP A 124 -2.69 -19.91 8.93
CA ASP A 124 -2.74 -18.71 9.76
C ASP A 124 -4.14 -18.11 9.74
N PRO A 125 -5.05 -18.61 10.59
CA PRO A 125 -6.43 -18.14 10.61
C PRO A 125 -6.61 -16.66 10.93
N ALA A 126 -5.60 -15.98 11.49
CA ALA A 126 -5.64 -14.53 11.70
C ALA A 126 -5.58 -13.74 10.39
N LEU A 127 -5.03 -14.34 9.33
CA LEU A 127 -5.00 -13.77 8.00
C LEU A 127 -6.27 -14.15 7.24
N ALA A 128 -7.20 -13.22 7.13
CA ALA A 128 -8.50 -13.46 6.52
C ALA A 128 -9.03 -12.23 5.79
N ALA A 129 -9.96 -12.46 4.85
CA ALA A 129 -10.63 -11.41 4.09
C ALA A 129 -12.10 -11.77 3.83
N ILE A 130 -12.93 -10.76 3.59
CA ILE A 130 -14.37 -10.95 3.29
C ILE A 130 -14.58 -11.22 1.81
N LYS A 131 -13.79 -10.59 0.96
CA LYS A 131 -13.80 -10.80 -0.47
C LYS A 131 -12.51 -11.48 -0.91
N PRO A 132 -12.58 -12.60 -1.64
CA PRO A 132 -11.39 -13.19 -2.23
C PRO A 132 -10.90 -12.32 -3.40
N GLY A 133 -9.64 -12.50 -3.75
CA GLY A 133 -9.01 -11.80 -4.86
C GLY A 133 -8.28 -10.53 -4.46
N VAL A 134 -7.80 -9.82 -5.47
CA VAL A 134 -6.96 -8.61 -5.34
C VAL A 134 -7.79 -7.39 -5.70
N HIS A 135 -7.71 -6.34 -4.89
CA HIS A 135 -8.32 -5.06 -5.22
C HIS A 135 -7.46 -4.29 -6.23
N THR A 136 -8.09 -3.51 -7.11
CA THR A 136 -7.39 -2.73 -8.16
C THR A 136 -6.42 -1.70 -7.60
N ASP A 137 -6.64 -1.23 -6.37
CA ASP A 137 -5.77 -0.25 -5.71
C ASP A 137 -4.33 -0.76 -5.51
N VAL A 138 -4.11 -2.08 -5.59
CA VAL A 138 -2.76 -2.66 -5.55
C VAL A 138 -1.84 -2.08 -6.64
N ALA A 139 -2.43 -1.65 -7.77
CA ALA A 139 -1.68 -1.00 -8.84
C ALA A 139 -0.98 0.27 -8.38
N TRP A 140 -1.57 1.05 -7.47
CA TRP A 140 -0.95 2.25 -6.91
C TRP A 140 0.31 1.94 -6.12
N TYR A 141 0.33 0.84 -5.35
CA TYR A 141 1.51 0.40 -4.61
C TYR A 141 2.62 -0.05 -5.55
N LEU A 142 2.28 -0.83 -6.60
CA LEU A 142 3.27 -1.35 -7.55
C LEU A 142 3.81 -0.25 -8.46
N CYS A 143 2.93 0.52 -9.11
CA CYS A 143 3.33 1.59 -10.02
C CYS A 143 4.03 2.73 -9.27
N GLY A 144 3.48 3.17 -8.14
CA GLY A 144 4.08 4.23 -7.32
C GLY A 144 5.45 3.84 -6.80
N GLY A 145 5.59 2.61 -6.30
CA GLY A 145 6.88 2.08 -5.86
C GLY A 145 7.90 1.97 -6.99
N ALA A 146 7.48 1.46 -8.16
CA ALA A 146 8.35 1.38 -9.34
C ALA A 146 8.84 2.76 -9.80
N VAL A 147 7.95 3.76 -9.84
CA VAL A 147 8.32 5.15 -10.21
C VAL A 147 9.35 5.72 -9.25
N LEU A 148 9.19 5.51 -7.94
CA LEU A 148 10.17 5.99 -6.96
C LEU A 148 11.53 5.34 -7.13
N ILE A 149 11.58 4.03 -7.39
CA ILE A 149 12.83 3.30 -7.64
C ILE A 149 13.50 3.81 -8.92
N LEU A 150 12.74 3.94 -10.02
CA LEU A 150 13.27 4.43 -11.30
C LEU A 150 13.80 5.86 -11.18
N PHE A 151 13.12 6.71 -10.41
CA PHE A 151 13.61 8.06 -10.15
C PHE A 151 14.92 8.05 -9.36
N GLY A 152 15.05 7.21 -8.34
CA GLY A 152 16.30 7.02 -7.61
C GLY A 152 17.44 6.56 -8.52
N VAL A 153 17.19 5.60 -9.40
CA VAL A 153 18.15 5.13 -10.41
C VAL A 153 18.54 6.27 -11.35
N PHE A 154 17.57 7.04 -11.83
CA PHE A 154 17.81 8.18 -12.72
C PHE A 154 18.74 9.24 -12.08
N VAL A 155 18.55 9.53 -10.80
CA VAL A 155 19.42 10.46 -10.05
C VAL A 155 20.87 9.96 -10.01
N VAL A 156 21.08 8.65 -9.75
CA VAL A 156 22.43 8.06 -9.73
C VAL A 156 23.07 8.10 -11.12
N LEU A 157 22.32 7.69 -12.15
CA LEU A 157 22.84 7.71 -13.53
C LEU A 157 23.19 9.12 -13.99
N GLY A 158 22.36 10.12 -13.65
CA GLY A 158 22.65 11.52 -13.94
C GLY A 158 23.92 12.02 -13.25
N TYR A 159 24.13 11.62 -11.99
CA TYR A 159 25.36 11.93 -11.27
C TYR A 159 26.60 11.29 -11.94
N LEU A 160 26.53 10.01 -12.31
CA LEU A 160 27.63 9.31 -12.97
C LEU A 160 27.94 9.87 -14.34
N ALA A 161 26.95 10.30 -15.12
CA ALA A 161 27.11 10.94 -16.39
C ALA A 161 27.87 12.30 -16.25
N MET A 162 27.44 13.10 -15.27
CA MET A 162 28.11 14.39 -14.97
C MET A 162 29.56 14.19 -14.53
N GLU A 163 29.87 13.18 -13.76
CA GLU A 163 31.23 12.88 -13.32
C GLU A 163 32.13 12.48 -14.50
N ARG A 164 31.59 11.69 -15.43
CA ARG A 164 32.25 11.27 -16.66
C ARG A 164 32.58 12.47 -17.56
N ASP A 165 31.65 13.39 -17.78
CA ASP A 165 31.87 14.58 -18.62
C ASP A 165 32.90 15.51 -18.02
N LEU A 166 32.93 15.70 -16.70
CA LEU A 166 33.93 16.47 -16.00
C LEU A 166 35.34 15.84 -16.13
N ALA A 167 35.42 14.50 -16.09
CA ALA A 167 36.69 13.80 -16.30
C ALA A 167 37.22 14.01 -17.71
N LEU A 168 36.37 13.88 -18.73
CA LEU A 168 36.78 14.10 -20.14
C LEU A 168 37.26 15.55 -20.40
N THR A 169 36.57 16.55 -19.81
CA THR A 169 36.93 17.95 -19.95
C THR A 169 38.34 18.26 -19.35
N THR A 170 38.66 17.58 -18.24
CA THR A 170 40.00 17.76 -17.59
C THR A 170 41.14 17.17 -18.40
N TYR A 171 40.89 16.20 -19.27
CA TYR A 171 41.92 15.62 -20.17
C TYR A 171 42.13 16.40 -21.47
N ILE A 172 41.19 17.26 -21.89
CA ILE A 172 41.20 17.97 -23.17
C ILE A 172 41.75 19.39 -23.02
N THR A 173 41.77 19.97 -21.83
CA THR A 173 42.35 21.29 -21.54
C THR A 173 43.77 21.09 -21.00
N PRO A 174 44.83 21.40 -21.82
CA PRO A 174 46.24 21.36 -21.39
C PRO A 174 46.56 22.43 -20.36
#